data_c95de02eae2f65bab9bd46d2f872b5b4
#
_entry.id   c95de02eae2f65bab9bd46d2f872b5b4
#
_cell.length_a   1.000
_cell.length_b   1.000
_cell.length_c   1.000
_cell.angle_alpha   90.00
_cell.angle_beta   90.00
_cell.angle_gamma   90.00
#
_symmetry.space_group_name_H-M   'P 1'
#
loop_
_entity.id
_entity.type
_entity.pdbx_description
1 polymer ?
#
loop_
_entity_poly.entity_id
_entity_poly.type
_entity_poly.pdbx_seq_one_letter_code
_entity_poly.pdbx_strand_id
1 'polypeptide(L)'
;MSTAQIRFATLWRREVNRFMKIKKQTLGGPLLETFLYITVFGAALGSRIKQLHGIEYILFVIPGLIMMALATNAFTNNSSSILQQKFQGAIQDQLSSPASPTELLLALSLGGFVRGLMVATITFVVSVILVGLPVDHVLVLVPALFLVGFFFSQLGVLIGVRAEQFDDVAFAQTFVLQPLIFLGGVFYSASLLPQPFETLTRFNPIFYMISLVRYGFVGYSEISIPLALLALAAATAALFAVNVRLFSQGYKLRA
;
A
#
# COMPACT_ATOMS: atom_id res chain seq x y z
N MET A 1 2.76 14.32 -28.47
CA MET A 1 2.87 14.43 -26.99
C MET A 1 3.54 15.75 -26.66
N SER A 2 3.04 16.47 -25.65
CA SER A 2 3.73 17.68 -25.17
C SER A 2 5.05 17.33 -24.48
N THR A 3 5.98 18.30 -24.39
CA THR A 3 7.28 18.11 -23.71
C THR A 3 7.11 17.65 -22.25
N ALA A 4 6.06 18.14 -21.56
CA ALA A 4 5.73 17.72 -20.19
C ALA A 4 5.29 16.25 -20.11
N GLN A 5 4.50 15.77 -21.09
CA GLN A 5 4.09 14.37 -21.14
C GLN A 5 5.27 13.42 -21.39
N ILE A 6 6.23 13.83 -22.23
CA ILE A 6 7.43 13.02 -22.52
C ILE A 6 8.30 12.94 -21.26
N ARG A 7 8.52 14.07 -20.56
CA ARG A 7 9.28 14.08 -19.29
C ARG A 7 8.64 13.18 -18.23
N PHE A 8 7.34 13.36 -17.98
CA PHE A 8 6.59 12.54 -17.02
C PHE A 8 6.66 11.04 -17.36
N ALA A 9 6.40 10.67 -18.63
CA ALA A 9 6.46 9.29 -19.07
C ALA A 9 7.86 8.68 -18.89
N THR A 10 8.93 9.45 -19.12
CA THR A 10 10.32 9.01 -18.93
C THR A 10 10.62 8.75 -17.46
N LEU A 11 10.24 9.67 -16.58
CA LEU A 11 10.41 9.54 -15.14
C LEU A 11 9.65 8.33 -14.58
N TRP A 12 8.38 8.19 -14.97
CA TRP A 12 7.54 7.08 -14.55
C TRP A 12 8.07 5.73 -15.06
N ARG A 13 8.44 5.62 -16.35
CA ARG A 13 9.05 4.41 -16.92
C ARG A 13 10.33 4.01 -16.20
N ARG A 14 11.15 4.97 -15.79
CA ARG A 14 12.36 4.70 -15.01
C ARG A 14 12.01 4.02 -13.68
N GLU A 15 11.02 4.50 -12.95
CA GLU A 15 10.57 3.91 -11.69
C GLU A 15 9.99 2.50 -11.89
N VAL A 16 9.18 2.29 -12.94
CA VAL A 16 8.64 0.97 -13.27
C VAL A 16 9.77 0.01 -13.66
N ASN A 17 10.68 0.43 -14.53
CA ASN A 17 11.80 -0.41 -14.97
C ASN A 17 12.74 -0.80 -13.81
N ARG A 18 12.87 0.05 -12.79
CA ARG A 18 13.71 -0.21 -11.61
C ARG A 18 13.26 -1.46 -10.88
N PHE A 19 11.99 -1.59 -10.50
CA PHE A 19 11.52 -2.78 -9.80
C PHE A 19 11.31 -3.99 -10.73
N MET A 20 11.07 -3.76 -12.02
CA MET A 20 10.97 -4.83 -13.02
C MET A 20 12.30 -5.54 -13.26
N LYS A 21 13.45 -4.89 -13.04
CA LYS A 21 14.77 -5.54 -13.11
C LYS A 21 14.93 -6.66 -12.07
N ILE A 22 14.26 -6.54 -10.93
CA ILE A 22 14.29 -7.53 -9.84
C ILE A 22 12.96 -8.31 -9.75
N LYS A 23 12.32 -8.57 -10.90
CA LYS A 23 10.98 -9.19 -10.97
C LYS A 23 10.86 -10.51 -10.20
N LYS A 24 11.88 -11.35 -10.19
CA LYS A 24 11.87 -12.62 -9.44
C LYS A 24 11.65 -12.39 -7.94
N GLN A 25 12.34 -11.41 -7.35
CA GLN A 25 12.18 -11.04 -5.95
C GLN A 25 10.85 -10.29 -5.72
N THR A 26 10.47 -9.40 -6.64
CA THR A 26 9.24 -8.59 -6.52
C THR A 26 7.98 -9.44 -6.60
N LEU A 27 7.98 -10.53 -7.37
CA LEU A 27 6.81 -11.39 -7.58
C LEU A 27 6.88 -12.69 -6.77
N GLY A 28 8.06 -13.32 -6.68
CA GLY A 28 8.22 -14.63 -6.05
C GLY A 28 8.02 -14.61 -4.54
N GLY A 29 8.55 -13.62 -3.86
CA GLY A 29 8.35 -13.47 -2.41
C GLY A 29 6.87 -13.34 -2.02
N PRO A 30 6.16 -12.32 -2.54
CA PRO A 30 4.73 -12.14 -2.25
C PRO A 30 3.85 -13.32 -2.67
N LEU A 31 4.17 -14.01 -3.77
CA LEU A 31 3.42 -15.18 -4.20
C LEU A 31 3.55 -16.33 -3.17
N LEU A 32 4.76 -16.60 -2.72
CA LEU A 32 5.00 -17.59 -1.67
C LEU A 32 4.33 -17.20 -0.35
N GLU A 33 4.45 -15.93 0.04
CA GLU A 33 3.82 -15.39 1.25
C GLU A 33 2.29 -15.54 1.20
N THR A 34 1.66 -15.17 0.09
CA THR A 34 0.22 -15.33 -0.13
C THR A 34 -0.20 -16.79 -0.03
N PHE A 35 0.52 -17.69 -0.70
CA PHE A 35 0.24 -19.12 -0.65
C PHE A 35 0.32 -19.66 0.78
N LEU A 36 1.36 -19.28 1.53
CA LEU A 36 1.51 -19.67 2.94
C LEU A 36 0.39 -19.12 3.81
N TYR A 37 0.01 -17.85 3.65
CA TYR A 37 -1.11 -17.27 4.41
C TYR A 37 -2.43 -18.00 4.12
N ILE A 38 -2.76 -18.23 2.85
CA ILE A 38 -3.99 -18.94 2.49
C ILE A 38 -3.97 -20.36 3.04
N THR A 39 -2.84 -21.06 2.98
CA THR A 39 -2.72 -22.43 3.52
C THR A 39 -2.87 -22.43 5.04
N VAL A 40 -2.14 -21.56 5.75
CA VAL A 40 -2.17 -21.53 7.21
C VAL A 40 -3.53 -21.06 7.73
N PHE A 41 -4.04 -19.93 7.24
CA PHE A 41 -5.30 -19.38 7.71
C PHE A 41 -6.52 -20.15 7.16
N GLY A 42 -6.45 -20.68 5.96
CA GLY A 42 -7.51 -21.52 5.39
C GLY A 42 -7.56 -22.91 6.03
N ALA A 43 -6.46 -23.65 6.04
CA ALA A 43 -6.43 -25.02 6.53
C ALA A 43 -6.40 -25.11 8.07
N ALA A 44 -5.52 -24.34 8.75
CA ALA A 44 -5.33 -24.48 10.19
C ALA A 44 -6.41 -23.74 11.01
N LEU A 45 -6.70 -22.47 10.69
CA LEU A 45 -7.70 -21.69 11.41
C LEU A 45 -9.11 -21.87 10.83
N GLY A 46 -9.26 -21.97 9.53
CA GLY A 46 -10.55 -22.18 8.88
C GLY A 46 -11.24 -23.48 9.31
N SER A 47 -10.49 -24.51 9.71
CA SER A 47 -11.04 -25.72 10.31
C SER A 47 -11.70 -25.49 11.69
N ARG A 48 -11.27 -24.47 12.43
CA ARG A 48 -11.77 -24.12 13.78
C ARG A 48 -12.78 -22.97 13.75
N ILE A 49 -12.53 -21.96 12.92
CA ILE A 49 -13.39 -20.79 12.74
C ILE A 49 -14.04 -20.91 11.36
N LYS A 50 -15.23 -21.51 11.30
CA LYS A 50 -15.89 -21.73 10.02
C LYS A 50 -16.34 -20.42 9.38
N GLN A 51 -16.94 -19.54 10.14
CA GLN A 51 -17.53 -18.28 9.65
C GLN A 51 -17.30 -17.15 10.62
N LEU A 52 -17.13 -15.95 10.07
CA LEU A 52 -17.08 -14.68 10.78
C LEU A 52 -18.11 -13.73 10.15
N HIS A 53 -19.11 -13.29 10.92
CA HIS A 53 -20.21 -12.47 10.43
C HIS A 53 -20.95 -13.08 9.21
N GLY A 54 -21.09 -14.40 9.15
CA GLY A 54 -21.75 -15.10 8.04
C GLY A 54 -20.88 -15.31 6.79
N ILE A 55 -19.61 -14.86 6.82
CA ILE A 55 -18.64 -15.02 5.74
C ILE A 55 -17.64 -16.11 6.14
N GLU A 56 -17.27 -16.97 5.21
CA GLU A 56 -16.22 -17.96 5.43
C GLU A 56 -14.93 -17.26 5.88
N TYR A 57 -14.28 -17.77 6.94
CA TYR A 57 -13.15 -17.09 7.58
C TYR A 57 -12.03 -16.73 6.61
N ILE A 58 -11.70 -17.63 5.66
CA ILE A 58 -10.66 -17.37 4.67
C ILE A 58 -11.03 -16.21 3.74
N LEU A 59 -12.29 -16.11 3.30
CA LEU A 59 -12.78 -15.01 2.47
C LEU A 59 -12.81 -13.67 3.22
N PHE A 60 -12.96 -13.71 4.56
CA PHE A 60 -12.87 -12.53 5.41
C PHE A 60 -11.42 -12.00 5.51
N VAL A 61 -10.43 -12.89 5.56
CA VAL A 61 -9.00 -12.56 5.76
C VAL A 61 -8.35 -12.05 4.48
N ILE A 62 -8.63 -12.66 3.33
CA ILE A 62 -7.95 -12.38 2.06
C ILE A 62 -7.98 -10.91 1.62
N PRO A 63 -9.10 -10.17 1.71
CA PRO A 63 -9.11 -8.74 1.40
C PRO A 63 -8.08 -7.92 2.21
N GLY A 64 -7.90 -8.29 3.48
CA GLY A 64 -6.86 -7.72 4.33
C GLY A 64 -5.45 -8.05 3.86
N LEU A 65 -5.20 -9.28 3.39
CA LEU A 65 -3.92 -9.69 2.80
C LEU A 65 -3.62 -8.95 1.50
N ILE A 66 -4.62 -8.75 0.64
CA ILE A 66 -4.50 -7.97 -0.61
C ILE A 66 -4.14 -6.51 -0.29
N MET A 67 -4.84 -5.92 0.69
CA MET A 67 -4.54 -4.56 1.16
C MET A 67 -3.12 -4.47 1.75
N MET A 68 -2.72 -5.42 2.58
CA MET A 68 -1.38 -5.49 3.17
C MET A 68 -0.29 -5.59 2.10
N ALA A 69 -0.48 -6.44 1.10
CA ALA A 69 0.43 -6.60 -0.03
C ALA A 69 0.56 -5.31 -0.85
N LEU A 70 -0.56 -4.64 -1.13
CA LEU A 70 -0.60 -3.33 -1.80
C LEU A 70 0.18 -2.28 -1.01
N ALA A 71 -0.16 -2.12 0.27
CA ALA A 71 0.38 -1.09 1.15
C ALA A 71 1.90 -1.23 1.35
N THR A 72 2.36 -2.42 1.73
CA THR A 72 3.78 -2.67 2.01
C THR A 72 4.65 -2.53 0.77
N ASN A 73 4.20 -3.02 -0.39
CA ASN A 73 4.96 -2.91 -1.63
C ASN A 73 4.97 -1.50 -2.22
N ALA A 74 3.87 -0.75 -2.11
CA ALA A 74 3.83 0.66 -2.52
C ALA A 74 4.76 1.52 -1.64
N PHE A 75 4.71 1.33 -0.32
CA PHE A 75 5.58 2.00 0.66
C PHE A 75 7.06 1.69 0.40
N THR A 76 7.42 0.41 0.37
CA THR A 76 8.82 -0.02 0.23
C THR A 76 9.41 0.42 -1.11
N ASN A 77 8.61 0.44 -2.19
CA ASN A 77 9.09 0.91 -3.49
C ASN A 77 9.65 2.33 -3.40
N ASN A 78 8.88 3.25 -2.82
CA ASN A 78 9.24 4.66 -2.84
C ASN A 78 10.25 5.03 -1.76
N SER A 79 10.13 4.46 -0.56
CA SER A 79 11.10 4.71 0.51
C SER A 79 12.50 4.25 0.11
N SER A 80 12.62 3.04 -0.45
CA SER A 80 13.91 2.53 -0.94
C SER A 80 14.39 3.25 -2.20
N SER A 81 13.47 3.66 -3.12
CA SER A 81 13.85 4.38 -4.34
C SER A 81 14.52 5.71 -4.02
N ILE A 82 13.87 6.52 -3.19
CA ILE A 82 14.38 7.85 -2.85
C ILE A 82 15.72 7.74 -2.10
N LEU A 83 15.79 6.85 -1.12
CA LEU A 83 17.01 6.67 -0.36
C LEU A 83 18.17 6.20 -1.25
N GLN A 84 17.93 5.24 -2.13
CA GLN A 84 18.94 4.78 -3.09
C GLN A 84 19.41 5.92 -4.02
N GLN A 85 18.48 6.76 -4.49
CA GLN A 85 18.79 7.92 -5.34
C GLN A 85 19.59 8.98 -4.58
N LYS A 86 19.34 9.17 -3.28
CA LYS A 86 20.16 10.04 -2.41
C LYS A 86 21.59 9.53 -2.33
N PHE A 87 21.79 8.24 -2.03
CA PHE A 87 23.14 7.64 -1.95
C PHE A 87 23.91 7.70 -3.28
N GLN A 88 23.23 7.58 -4.40
CA GLN A 88 23.84 7.63 -5.73
C GLN A 88 24.02 9.06 -6.27
N GLY A 89 23.56 10.08 -5.55
CA GLY A 89 23.55 11.47 -6.04
C GLY A 89 22.52 11.75 -7.14
N ALA A 90 21.84 10.72 -7.65
CA ALA A 90 20.91 10.81 -8.77
C ALA A 90 19.66 11.67 -8.47
N ILE A 91 19.34 11.90 -7.20
CA ILE A 91 18.24 12.79 -6.81
C ILE A 91 18.54 14.25 -7.18
N GLN A 92 19.81 14.68 -7.13
CA GLN A 92 20.23 16.03 -7.47
C GLN A 92 20.06 16.30 -8.98
N ASP A 93 20.40 15.33 -9.82
CA ASP A 93 20.20 15.42 -11.27
C ASP A 93 18.73 15.60 -11.61
N GLN A 94 17.83 14.92 -10.87
CA GLN A 94 16.40 15.05 -11.07
C GLN A 94 15.87 16.42 -10.61
N LEU A 95 16.35 16.93 -9.48
CA LEU A 95 15.97 18.25 -8.97
C LEU A 95 16.51 19.38 -9.84
N SER A 96 17.59 19.15 -10.57
CA SER A 96 18.18 20.09 -11.54
C SER A 96 17.53 19.98 -12.93
N SER A 97 16.71 18.95 -13.17
CA SER A 97 16.01 18.77 -14.44
C SER A 97 14.88 19.81 -14.59
N PRO A 98 14.40 20.08 -15.82
CA PRO A 98 13.28 20.99 -16.05
C PRO A 98 11.92 20.45 -15.61
N ALA A 99 11.88 19.31 -14.88
CA ALA A 99 10.66 18.75 -14.33
C ALA A 99 10.22 19.51 -13.08
N SER A 100 8.92 19.76 -12.96
CA SER A 100 8.37 20.37 -11.75
C SER A 100 8.41 19.39 -10.56
N PRO A 101 8.48 19.88 -9.31
CA PRO A 101 8.40 19.03 -8.12
C PRO A 101 7.17 18.11 -8.11
N THR A 102 6.05 18.60 -8.64
CA THR A 102 4.81 17.84 -8.75
C THR A 102 4.92 16.71 -9.79
N GLU A 103 5.55 16.96 -10.95
CA GLU A 103 5.81 15.92 -11.97
C GLU A 103 6.70 14.81 -11.42
N LEU A 104 7.78 15.18 -10.71
CA LEU A 104 8.68 14.22 -10.06
C LEU A 104 7.95 13.36 -9.03
N LEU A 105 7.21 14.02 -8.14
CA LEU A 105 6.46 13.34 -7.10
C LEU A 105 5.38 12.41 -7.66
N LEU A 106 4.61 12.85 -8.66
CA LEU A 106 3.61 12.02 -9.31
C LEU A 106 4.21 10.79 -9.99
N ALA A 107 5.34 10.95 -10.68
CA ALA A 107 6.02 9.84 -11.34
C ALA A 107 6.52 8.79 -10.33
N LEU A 108 7.12 9.23 -9.20
CA LEU A 108 7.52 8.36 -8.09
C LEU A 108 6.31 7.65 -7.49
N SER A 109 5.25 8.41 -7.18
CA SER A 109 4.07 7.89 -6.49
C SER A 109 3.30 6.87 -7.32
N LEU A 110 3.13 7.13 -8.60
CA LEU A 110 2.51 6.17 -9.52
C LEU A 110 3.41 4.94 -9.74
N GLY A 111 4.73 5.10 -9.71
CA GLY A 111 5.67 3.98 -9.74
C GLY A 111 5.49 3.04 -8.55
N GLY A 112 5.41 3.59 -7.34
CA GLY A 112 5.13 2.83 -6.11
C GLY A 112 3.76 2.18 -6.11
N PHE A 113 2.72 2.93 -6.51
CA PHE A 113 1.36 2.41 -6.67
C PHE A 113 1.31 1.21 -7.62
N VAL A 114 1.92 1.32 -8.82
CA VAL A 114 1.93 0.24 -9.81
C VAL A 114 2.61 -1.01 -9.28
N ARG A 115 3.73 -0.89 -8.56
CA ARG A 115 4.36 -2.05 -7.90
C ARG A 115 3.45 -2.68 -6.87
N GLY A 116 2.86 -1.88 -5.98
CA GLY A 116 1.92 -2.37 -4.97
C GLY A 116 0.71 -3.05 -5.61
N LEU A 117 0.11 -2.42 -6.63
CA LEU A 117 -1.03 -2.98 -7.36
C LEU A 117 -0.70 -4.29 -8.06
N MET A 118 0.50 -4.41 -8.66
CA MET A 118 0.94 -5.64 -9.31
C MET A 118 1.02 -6.80 -8.30
N VAL A 119 1.58 -6.56 -7.11
CA VAL A 119 1.66 -7.60 -6.06
C VAL A 119 0.27 -7.92 -5.52
N ALA A 120 -0.58 -6.91 -5.27
CA ALA A 120 -1.97 -7.11 -4.85
C ALA A 120 -2.79 -7.91 -5.87
N THR A 121 -2.55 -7.66 -7.18
CA THR A 121 -3.19 -8.42 -8.27
C THR A 121 -2.76 -9.88 -8.26
N ILE A 122 -1.48 -10.17 -8.00
CA ILE A 122 -1.01 -11.56 -7.86
C ILE A 122 -1.70 -12.24 -6.68
N THR A 123 -1.75 -11.57 -5.51
CA THR A 123 -2.45 -12.07 -4.33
C THR A 123 -3.93 -12.32 -4.64
N PHE A 124 -4.59 -11.42 -5.35
CA PHE A 124 -5.98 -11.56 -5.79
C PHE A 124 -6.16 -12.78 -6.71
N VAL A 125 -5.34 -12.91 -7.77
CA VAL A 125 -5.44 -14.02 -8.74
C VAL A 125 -5.25 -15.37 -8.04
N VAL A 126 -4.24 -15.48 -7.17
CA VAL A 126 -4.00 -16.70 -6.39
C VAL A 126 -5.21 -17.01 -5.50
N SER A 127 -5.80 -16.00 -4.88
CA SER A 127 -6.99 -16.17 -4.02
C SER A 127 -8.22 -16.60 -4.79
N VAL A 128 -8.43 -16.07 -6.01
CA VAL A 128 -9.53 -16.52 -6.88
C VAL A 128 -9.36 -17.98 -7.26
N ILE A 129 -8.15 -18.40 -7.61
CA ILE A 129 -7.87 -19.79 -8.03
C ILE A 129 -8.02 -20.78 -6.88
N LEU A 130 -7.56 -20.42 -5.68
CA LEU A 130 -7.52 -21.35 -4.55
C LEU A 130 -8.84 -21.43 -3.77
N VAL A 131 -9.55 -20.30 -3.63
CA VAL A 131 -10.71 -20.19 -2.73
C VAL A 131 -11.92 -19.48 -3.35
N GLY A 132 -11.86 -19.10 -4.61
CA GLY A 132 -13.00 -18.48 -5.30
C GLY A 132 -13.38 -17.10 -4.75
N LEU A 133 -12.41 -16.24 -4.42
CA LEU A 133 -12.67 -14.91 -3.85
C LEU A 133 -13.65 -14.10 -4.74
N PRO A 134 -14.81 -13.68 -4.23
CA PRO A 134 -15.79 -12.88 -4.98
C PRO A 134 -15.33 -11.41 -5.12
N VAL A 135 -16.01 -10.66 -6.00
CA VAL A 135 -15.92 -9.21 -6.10
C VAL A 135 -17.32 -8.63 -6.15
N ASP A 136 -17.84 -8.20 -5.00
CA ASP A 136 -19.24 -7.78 -4.88
C ASP A 136 -19.45 -6.31 -5.26
N HIS A 137 -18.52 -5.43 -4.88
CA HIS A 137 -18.68 -3.98 -5.06
C HIS A 137 -17.44 -3.35 -5.75
N VAL A 138 -17.28 -3.62 -7.06
CA VAL A 138 -16.14 -3.13 -7.86
C VAL A 138 -16.02 -1.60 -7.86
N LEU A 139 -17.15 -0.88 -7.82
CA LEU A 139 -17.19 0.59 -7.80
C LEU A 139 -16.60 1.21 -6.52
N VAL A 140 -16.57 0.45 -5.43
CA VAL A 140 -15.90 0.84 -4.17
C VAL A 140 -14.47 0.30 -4.15
N LEU A 141 -14.28 -0.93 -4.63
CA LEU A 141 -12.98 -1.60 -4.60
C LEU A 141 -11.91 -0.85 -5.38
N VAL A 142 -12.21 -0.43 -6.62
CA VAL A 142 -11.23 0.24 -7.49
C VAL A 142 -10.73 1.56 -6.88
N PRO A 143 -11.60 2.52 -6.46
CA PRO A 143 -11.11 3.73 -5.80
C PRO A 143 -10.45 3.45 -4.44
N ALA A 144 -10.89 2.44 -3.67
CA ALA A 144 -10.24 2.06 -2.42
C ALA A 144 -8.81 1.58 -2.66
N LEU A 145 -8.59 0.65 -3.59
CA LEU A 145 -7.24 0.16 -3.93
C LEU A 145 -6.34 1.29 -4.46
N PHE A 146 -6.89 2.18 -5.29
CA PHE A 146 -6.13 3.34 -5.77
C PHE A 146 -5.70 4.24 -4.62
N LEU A 147 -6.64 4.67 -3.78
CA LEU A 147 -6.36 5.57 -2.66
C LEU A 147 -5.40 4.95 -1.64
N VAL A 148 -5.61 3.68 -1.27
CA VAL A 148 -4.71 2.95 -0.36
C VAL A 148 -3.29 2.87 -0.95
N GLY A 149 -3.15 2.38 -2.16
CA GLY A 149 -1.84 2.21 -2.79
C GLY A 149 -1.13 3.55 -3.00
N PHE A 150 -1.87 4.59 -3.39
CA PHE A 150 -1.30 5.93 -3.57
C PHE A 150 -0.93 6.57 -2.22
N PHE A 151 -1.73 6.40 -1.17
CA PHE A 151 -1.43 6.86 0.19
C PHE A 151 -0.13 6.24 0.73
N PHE A 152 0.01 4.91 0.66
CA PHE A 152 1.24 4.25 1.12
C PHE A 152 2.45 4.54 0.25
N SER A 153 2.23 4.77 -1.03
CA SER A 153 3.26 5.29 -1.93
C SER A 153 3.76 6.67 -1.48
N GLN A 154 2.85 7.57 -1.12
CA GLN A 154 3.19 8.90 -0.57
C GLN A 154 3.86 8.82 0.80
N LEU A 155 3.42 7.89 1.65
CA LEU A 155 4.05 7.65 2.95
C LEU A 155 5.50 7.14 2.76
N GLY A 156 5.71 6.25 1.77
CA GLY A 156 7.04 5.81 1.38
C GLY A 156 7.93 6.95 0.90
N VAL A 157 7.39 7.90 0.13
CA VAL A 157 8.11 9.13 -0.27
C VAL A 157 8.52 9.92 0.97
N LEU A 158 7.59 10.21 1.89
CA LEU A 158 7.84 10.98 3.09
C LEU A 158 8.97 10.38 3.95
N ILE A 159 8.93 9.06 4.15
CA ILE A 159 9.96 8.34 4.92
C ILE A 159 11.28 8.32 4.16
N GLY A 160 11.29 8.04 2.85
CA GLY A 160 12.52 8.04 2.04
C GLY A 160 13.22 9.40 1.99
N VAL A 161 12.47 10.51 1.97
CA VAL A 161 13.03 11.86 2.06
C VAL A 161 13.71 12.09 3.42
N ARG A 162 13.08 11.65 4.52
CA ARG A 162 13.60 11.85 5.88
C ARG A 162 14.73 10.89 6.26
N ALA A 163 14.71 9.67 5.71
CA ALA A 163 15.68 8.64 6.01
C ALA A 163 17.10 9.04 5.62
N GLU A 164 18.07 8.71 6.46
CA GLU A 164 19.51 8.91 6.22
C GLU A 164 20.20 7.58 5.95
N GLN A 165 19.65 6.47 6.46
CA GLN A 165 20.17 5.11 6.30
C GLN A 165 19.07 4.15 5.89
N PHE A 166 19.42 2.98 5.36
CA PHE A 166 18.46 1.93 5.03
C PHE A 166 17.74 1.39 6.28
N ASP A 167 18.41 1.44 7.42
CA ASP A 167 17.84 1.03 8.72
C ASP A 167 16.68 1.93 9.15
N ASP A 168 16.67 3.21 8.80
CA ASP A 168 15.54 4.11 9.08
C ASP A 168 14.27 3.67 8.34
N VAL A 169 14.43 3.25 7.08
CA VAL A 169 13.32 2.71 6.27
C VAL A 169 12.86 1.38 6.83
N ALA A 170 13.79 0.50 7.16
CA ALA A 170 13.48 -0.81 7.76
C ALA A 170 12.78 -0.64 9.12
N PHE A 171 13.22 0.29 9.96
CA PHE A 171 12.57 0.63 11.21
C PHE A 171 11.13 1.09 11.01
N ALA A 172 10.90 2.07 10.10
CA ALA A 172 9.57 2.56 9.81
C ALA A 172 8.63 1.45 9.30
N GLN A 173 9.14 0.54 8.46
CA GLN A 173 8.37 -0.59 7.94
C GLN A 173 8.06 -1.62 9.03
N THR A 174 9.07 -2.05 9.80
CA THR A 174 8.95 -3.18 10.71
C THR A 174 8.30 -2.78 12.04
N PHE A 175 8.64 -1.62 12.59
CA PHE A 175 8.18 -1.22 13.92
C PHE A 175 6.97 -0.29 13.91
N VAL A 176 6.65 0.33 12.76
CA VAL A 176 5.47 1.21 12.66
C VAL A 176 4.43 0.62 11.72
N LEU A 177 4.78 0.38 10.46
CA LEU A 177 3.81 -0.01 9.45
C LEU A 177 3.25 -1.42 9.70
N GLN A 178 4.10 -2.40 9.96
CA GLN A 178 3.68 -3.79 10.20
C GLN A 178 2.74 -3.93 11.40
N PRO A 179 3.06 -3.42 12.61
CA PRO A 179 2.15 -3.48 13.74
C PRO A 179 0.80 -2.78 13.47
N LEU A 180 0.80 -1.63 12.79
CA LEU A 180 -0.43 -0.94 12.43
C LEU A 180 -1.28 -1.76 11.45
N ILE A 181 -0.68 -2.44 10.48
CA ILE A 181 -1.39 -3.33 9.54
C ILE A 181 -2.02 -4.50 10.31
N PHE A 182 -1.26 -5.18 11.18
CA PHE A 182 -1.78 -6.30 11.97
C PHE A 182 -2.90 -5.85 12.91
N LEU A 183 -2.73 -4.73 13.62
CA LEU A 183 -3.77 -4.13 14.48
C LEU A 183 -4.92 -3.51 13.67
N GLY A 184 -4.81 -3.40 12.36
CA GLY A 184 -5.86 -2.91 11.47
C GLY A 184 -6.98 -3.92 11.20
N GLY A 185 -6.92 -5.15 11.75
CA GLY A 185 -7.97 -6.15 11.59
C GLY A 185 -7.87 -6.96 10.30
N VAL A 186 -6.65 -7.25 9.82
CA VAL A 186 -6.43 -8.17 8.68
C VAL A 186 -7.03 -9.53 8.97
N PHE A 187 -6.75 -10.08 10.16
CA PHE A 187 -7.05 -11.46 10.56
C PHE A 187 -8.27 -11.61 11.47
N TYR A 188 -8.85 -10.52 11.94
CA TYR A 188 -9.96 -10.51 12.89
C TYR A 188 -10.91 -9.33 12.65
N SER A 189 -12.11 -9.40 13.21
CA SER A 189 -13.04 -8.28 13.29
C SER A 189 -12.80 -7.49 14.57
N ALA A 190 -12.84 -6.15 14.48
CA ALA A 190 -12.65 -5.28 15.65
C ALA A 190 -13.67 -5.57 16.76
N SER A 191 -14.91 -5.96 16.38
CA SER A 191 -15.98 -6.28 17.32
C SER A 191 -15.72 -7.52 18.20
N LEU A 192 -14.74 -8.36 17.86
CA LEU A 192 -14.38 -9.57 18.63
C LEU A 192 -13.30 -9.29 19.68
N LEU A 193 -12.70 -8.12 19.66
CA LEU A 193 -11.62 -7.78 20.58
C LEU A 193 -12.18 -7.27 21.93
N PRO A 194 -11.57 -7.69 23.05
CA PRO A 194 -11.86 -7.08 24.35
C PRO A 194 -11.35 -5.65 24.40
N GLN A 195 -11.99 -4.81 25.22
CA GLN A 195 -11.45 -3.51 25.57
C GLN A 195 -10.11 -3.67 26.33
N PRO A 196 -9.08 -2.83 26.05
CA PRO A 196 -9.07 -1.63 25.20
C PRO A 196 -8.66 -1.87 23.73
N PHE A 197 -8.43 -3.11 23.31
CA PHE A 197 -7.92 -3.43 21.95
C PHE A 197 -8.90 -3.07 20.84
N GLU A 198 -10.21 -3.22 21.06
CA GLU A 198 -11.22 -2.75 20.11
C GLU A 198 -11.07 -1.25 19.84
N THR A 199 -10.94 -0.46 20.90
CA THR A 199 -10.77 0.99 20.80
C THR A 199 -9.49 1.34 20.04
N LEU A 200 -8.36 0.69 20.35
CA LEU A 200 -7.10 0.90 19.63
C LEU A 200 -7.22 0.59 18.13
N THR A 201 -7.90 -0.52 17.78
CA THR A 201 -8.16 -0.88 16.39
C THR A 201 -9.00 0.19 15.68
N ARG A 202 -10.04 0.72 16.32
CA ARG A 202 -10.90 1.77 15.74
C ARG A 202 -10.18 3.12 15.57
N PHE A 203 -9.16 3.42 16.38
CA PHE A 203 -8.29 4.59 16.19
C PHE A 203 -7.25 4.39 15.08
N ASN A 204 -7.01 3.16 14.65
CA ASN A 204 -6.05 2.86 13.61
C ASN A 204 -6.62 3.19 12.21
N PRO A 205 -6.02 4.12 11.43
CA PRO A 205 -6.52 4.46 10.11
C PRO A 205 -6.50 3.28 9.13
N ILE A 206 -5.61 2.31 9.34
CA ILE A 206 -5.49 1.12 8.47
C ILE A 206 -6.71 0.21 8.61
N PHE A 207 -7.39 0.20 9.76
CA PHE A 207 -8.66 -0.50 9.94
C PHE A 207 -9.71 -0.07 8.92
N TYR A 208 -9.84 1.23 8.67
CA TYR A 208 -10.77 1.77 7.68
C TYR A 208 -10.39 1.38 6.25
N MET A 209 -9.09 1.36 5.94
CA MET A 209 -8.59 0.95 4.63
C MET A 209 -8.87 -0.54 4.35
N ILE A 210 -8.62 -1.40 5.34
CA ILE A 210 -8.92 -2.84 5.25
C ILE A 210 -10.43 -3.06 5.10
N SER A 211 -11.25 -2.34 5.88
CA SER A 211 -12.71 -2.44 5.81
C SER A 211 -13.26 -2.01 4.45
N LEU A 212 -12.69 -0.96 3.82
CA LEU A 212 -13.05 -0.54 2.46
C LEU A 212 -12.76 -1.63 1.43
N VAL A 213 -11.55 -2.21 1.48
CA VAL A 213 -11.15 -3.27 0.54
C VAL A 213 -11.99 -4.54 0.79
N ARG A 214 -12.26 -4.88 2.06
CA ARG A 214 -13.11 -6.02 2.43
C ARG A 214 -14.52 -5.84 1.92
N TYR A 215 -15.11 -4.67 2.08
CA TYR A 215 -16.43 -4.38 1.53
C TYR A 215 -16.46 -4.54 0.00
N GLY A 216 -15.43 -4.10 -0.69
CA GLY A 216 -15.31 -4.25 -2.13
C GLY A 216 -15.32 -5.71 -2.61
N PHE A 217 -14.71 -6.63 -1.84
CA PHE A 217 -14.63 -8.04 -2.20
C PHE A 217 -15.84 -8.85 -1.72
N VAL A 218 -16.24 -8.71 -0.46
CA VAL A 218 -17.22 -9.62 0.19
C VAL A 218 -18.44 -8.90 0.76
N GLY A 219 -18.66 -7.63 0.42
CA GLY A 219 -19.83 -6.85 0.82
C GLY A 219 -19.95 -6.55 2.32
N TYR A 220 -18.97 -6.93 3.15
CA TYR A 220 -19.00 -6.72 4.59
C TYR A 220 -18.18 -5.50 5.04
N SER A 221 -18.77 -4.67 5.90
CA SER A 221 -18.10 -3.52 6.50
C SER A 221 -18.58 -3.25 7.92
N GLU A 222 -17.64 -2.85 8.77
CA GLU A 222 -17.90 -2.35 10.13
C GLU A 222 -17.93 -0.81 10.20
N ILE A 223 -17.86 -0.15 9.03
CA ILE A 223 -17.71 1.30 8.92
C ILE A 223 -18.64 1.91 7.87
N SER A 224 -18.82 3.22 7.92
CA SER A 224 -19.48 3.97 6.84
C SER A 224 -18.55 4.11 5.63
N ILE A 225 -18.86 3.44 4.53
CA ILE A 225 -18.06 3.39 3.30
C ILE A 225 -17.82 4.80 2.70
N PRO A 226 -18.85 5.66 2.50
CA PRO A 226 -18.63 6.98 1.93
C PRO A 226 -17.72 7.86 2.80
N LEU A 227 -17.91 7.82 4.12
CA LEU A 227 -17.11 8.61 5.05
C LEU A 227 -15.64 8.15 5.05
N ALA A 228 -15.41 6.83 5.06
CA ALA A 228 -14.07 6.28 5.01
C ALA A 228 -13.34 6.60 3.70
N LEU A 229 -14.02 6.52 2.54
CA LEU A 229 -13.46 6.94 1.26
C LEU A 229 -13.09 8.42 1.24
N LEU A 230 -13.97 9.30 1.73
CA LEU A 230 -13.71 10.74 1.83
C LEU A 230 -12.53 11.03 2.76
N ALA A 231 -12.49 10.41 3.94
CA ALA A 231 -11.40 10.58 4.89
C ALA A 231 -10.06 10.11 4.30
N LEU A 232 -10.04 8.96 3.63
CA LEU A 232 -8.84 8.43 2.97
C LEU A 232 -8.40 9.34 1.81
N ALA A 233 -9.33 9.85 1.00
CA ALA A 233 -9.03 10.79 -0.08
C ALA A 233 -8.44 12.09 0.47
N ALA A 234 -9.02 12.65 1.54
CA ALA A 234 -8.52 13.85 2.21
C ALA A 234 -7.11 13.64 2.80
N ALA A 235 -6.89 12.51 3.49
CA ALA A 235 -5.59 12.16 4.04
C ALA A 235 -4.53 11.98 2.94
N THR A 236 -4.90 11.34 1.83
CA THR A 236 -4.02 11.14 0.67
C THR A 236 -3.65 12.48 0.02
N ALA A 237 -4.62 13.37 -0.17
CA ALA A 237 -4.40 14.72 -0.72
C ALA A 237 -3.52 15.58 0.21
N ALA A 238 -3.76 15.52 1.53
CA ALA A 238 -2.94 16.23 2.51
C ALA A 238 -1.48 15.75 2.50
N LEU A 239 -1.28 14.42 2.48
CA LEU A 239 0.07 13.83 2.43
C LEU A 239 0.78 14.17 1.11
N PHE A 240 0.05 14.17 -0.01
CA PHE A 240 0.58 14.61 -1.30
C PHE A 240 1.03 16.08 -1.24
N ALA A 241 0.22 16.98 -0.68
CA ALA A 241 0.55 18.39 -0.54
C ALA A 241 1.81 18.61 0.35
N VAL A 242 1.93 17.83 1.44
CA VAL A 242 3.14 17.85 2.29
C VAL A 242 4.36 17.44 1.47
N ASN A 243 4.29 16.35 0.73
CA ASN A 243 5.41 15.87 -0.08
C ASN A 243 5.78 16.86 -1.21
N VAL A 244 4.80 17.52 -1.86
CA VAL A 244 5.06 18.59 -2.85
C VAL A 244 5.86 19.72 -2.21
N ARG A 245 5.52 20.14 -0.98
CA ARG A 245 6.28 21.17 -0.26
C ARG A 245 7.72 20.73 0.03
N LEU A 246 7.93 19.49 0.49
CA LEU A 246 9.27 18.97 0.77
C LEU A 246 10.15 18.93 -0.49
N PHE A 247 9.58 18.50 -1.63
CA PHE A 247 10.27 18.48 -2.92
C PHE A 247 10.58 19.89 -3.43
N SER A 248 9.63 20.83 -3.32
CA SER A 248 9.84 22.22 -3.76
C SER A 248 10.90 22.95 -2.94
N GLN A 249 11.01 22.65 -1.65
CA GLN A 249 12.03 23.18 -0.75
C GLN A 249 13.39 22.46 -0.87
N GLY A 250 13.43 21.30 -1.52
CA GLY A 250 14.63 20.45 -1.56
C GLY A 250 15.03 19.91 -0.18
N TYR A 251 14.08 19.79 0.75
CA TYR A 251 14.34 19.39 2.13
C TYR A 251 14.97 17.99 2.20
N LYS A 252 16.18 17.88 2.80
CA LYS A 252 16.98 16.65 2.88
C LYS A 252 17.24 15.94 1.52
N LEU A 253 16.98 16.62 0.41
CA LEU A 253 17.21 16.12 -0.95
C LEU A 253 18.42 16.80 -1.61
N ARG A 254 18.78 18.00 -1.14
CA ARG A 254 19.98 18.73 -1.57
C ARG A 254 21.11 18.44 -0.58
N ALA A 255 22.29 18.05 -1.11
CA ALA A 255 23.53 17.96 -0.34
C ALA A 255 24.05 19.36 -0.01
#